data_06e6b6db926d9e746a32299d5435bf7f
#
_entry.id   06e6b6db926d9e746a32299d5435bf7f
#
_cell.length_a   1.000
_cell.length_b   1.000
_cell.length_c   1.000
_cell.angle_alpha   90.00
_cell.angle_beta   90.00
_cell.angle_gamma   90.00
#
_symmetry.space_group_name_H-M   'P 1'
#
loop_
_entity.id
_entity.type
_entity.pdbx_description
1 polymer ?
#
loop_
_entity_poly.entity_id
_entity_poly.type
_entity_poly.pdbx_seq_one_letter_code
_entity_poly.pdbx_strand_id
1 'polypeptide(L)'
;MTAIHDFERILGAWLREDSEHRVPDHLEAVLVRTIATRQRPWWSSLRRWLPVDVATPRAPRLSAGAWRAIVAIAVVALLIAALIALAVGSRPKLPAPFGPARNGVLLTSADGDIFRVNPTTGDRTPLIASSLNEFGPTFSRDGTKFLFLQAADPILSSAGLRLVVANADGSDVRAITPGVDGLDWVDWSPDGTRIAFLSRELGRGRINIVNVDGTGLHPLDVGRPVNQLSWLPPDGPEIVFRGEQQIDHDPPVGIFAVRPDGSGLRPISTRQPHDRNDFNDVAVSPDGRLVAYRAAGPDEPFSVHLIDLQTGKDRVLPSAPGSTGEGGPGFSPDGRSIVYLRWFDDASTQLVVAPVDGSNVGIAIGPHGPFGPDGPSINNYIFTPDGTAVLANYDAEKVDRLLPVDGSPGVVVARGQLAFGSFQRLAP
;
A
#
# COMPACT_ATOMS: atom_id res chain seq x y z
N MET A 1 -37.68 -27.04 -3.17
CA MET A 1 -37.13 -27.33 -1.83
C MET A 1 -37.46 -28.69 -1.25
N THR A 2 -37.82 -29.68 -2.07
CA THR A 2 -38.28 -31.01 -1.60
C THR A 2 -37.29 -32.17 -1.87
N ALA A 3 -36.31 -31.98 -2.74
CA ALA A 3 -35.41 -33.09 -3.14
C ALA A 3 -34.19 -33.31 -2.18
N ILE A 4 -33.79 -32.33 -1.39
CA ILE A 4 -32.63 -32.45 -0.49
C ILE A 4 -33.02 -33.15 0.82
N HIS A 5 -34.24 -32.95 1.30
CA HIS A 5 -34.75 -33.61 2.52
C HIS A 5 -35.00 -35.09 2.36
N ASP A 6 -35.31 -35.55 1.13
CA ASP A 6 -35.50 -36.97 0.86
C ASP A 6 -34.18 -37.74 0.77
N PHE A 7 -33.10 -37.09 0.29
CA PHE A 7 -31.79 -37.70 0.21
C PHE A 7 -31.17 -37.95 1.61
N GLU A 8 -31.26 -37.00 2.53
CA GLU A 8 -30.75 -37.18 3.90
C GLU A 8 -31.51 -38.28 4.66
N ARG A 9 -32.81 -38.41 4.44
CA ARG A 9 -33.63 -39.47 5.05
C ARG A 9 -33.28 -40.85 4.52
N ILE A 10 -33.03 -40.97 3.21
CA ILE A 10 -32.66 -42.24 2.55
C ILE A 10 -31.24 -42.64 2.94
N LEU A 11 -30.31 -41.71 2.99
CA LEU A 11 -28.91 -41.93 3.40
C LEU A 11 -28.82 -42.39 4.87
N GLY A 12 -29.60 -41.76 5.76
CA GLY A 12 -29.67 -42.15 7.17
C GLY A 12 -30.30 -43.51 7.44
N ALA A 13 -31.20 -43.95 6.57
CA ALA A 13 -31.78 -45.31 6.62
C ALA A 13 -30.79 -46.36 6.10
N TRP A 14 -30.13 -46.10 4.97
CA TRP A 14 -29.12 -46.96 4.38
C TRP A 14 -27.90 -47.19 5.28
N LEU A 15 -27.39 -46.11 5.92
CA LEU A 15 -26.27 -46.22 6.86
C LEU A 15 -26.60 -46.99 8.15
N ARG A 16 -27.88 -47.11 8.52
CA ARG A 16 -28.31 -47.91 9.68
C ARG A 16 -28.51 -49.39 9.32
N GLU A 17 -28.91 -49.67 8.11
CA GLU A 17 -29.14 -51.05 7.65
C GLU A 17 -27.84 -51.81 7.35
N ASP A 18 -26.75 -51.06 7.05
CA ASP A 18 -25.41 -51.61 6.76
C ASP A 18 -24.56 -51.85 8.01
N SER A 19 -25.02 -51.39 9.18
CA SER A 19 -24.26 -51.49 10.45
C SER A 19 -24.38 -52.85 11.15
N GLU A 20 -25.22 -53.77 10.69
CA GLU A 20 -25.39 -55.10 11.25
C GLU A 20 -24.55 -56.20 10.56
N HIS A 21 -23.75 -55.86 9.56
CA HIS A 21 -22.87 -56.83 8.94
C HIS A 21 -21.52 -56.89 9.67
N ARG A 22 -21.22 -58.08 10.26
CA ARG A 22 -19.94 -58.45 10.90
C ARG A 22 -18.76 -58.00 10.00
N VAL A 23 -17.91 -57.13 10.53
CA VAL A 23 -16.65 -56.77 9.92
C VAL A 23 -15.83 -58.06 9.72
N PRO A 24 -15.43 -58.41 8.49
CA PRO A 24 -14.64 -59.62 8.26
C PRO A 24 -13.28 -59.53 8.94
N ASP A 25 -12.85 -60.58 9.63
CA ASP A 25 -11.58 -60.66 10.42
C ASP A 25 -10.29 -60.33 9.62
N HIS A 26 -10.40 -60.21 8.29
CA HIS A 26 -9.24 -59.90 7.44
C HIS A 26 -9.06 -58.36 7.16
N LEU A 27 -9.99 -57.52 7.60
CA LEU A 27 -9.91 -56.07 7.37
C LEU A 27 -8.75 -55.39 8.12
N GLU A 28 -8.43 -55.84 9.33
CA GLU A 28 -7.24 -55.39 10.06
C GLU A 28 -5.94 -55.75 9.30
N ALA A 29 -5.85 -56.95 8.77
CA ALA A 29 -4.67 -57.37 8.01
C ALA A 29 -4.52 -56.58 6.67
N VAL A 30 -5.62 -56.14 6.06
CA VAL A 30 -5.60 -55.28 4.85
C VAL A 30 -5.23 -53.87 5.19
N LEU A 31 -5.74 -53.31 6.31
CA LEU A 31 -5.34 -51.94 6.80
C LEU A 31 -3.88 -51.85 7.16
N VAL A 32 -3.32 -52.80 7.89
CA VAL A 32 -1.91 -52.85 8.23
C VAL A 32 -1.02 -52.95 6.97
N ARG A 33 -1.47 -53.69 5.97
CA ARG A 33 -0.72 -53.82 4.70
C ARG A 33 -0.81 -52.57 3.83
N THR A 34 -1.90 -51.79 3.92
CA THR A 34 -2.08 -50.53 3.16
C THR A 34 -1.29 -49.41 3.76
N ILE A 35 -1.14 -49.36 5.10
CA ILE A 35 -0.32 -48.35 5.80
C ILE A 35 1.20 -48.59 5.57
N ALA A 36 1.61 -49.85 5.40
CA ALA A 36 2.99 -50.21 5.16
C ALA A 36 3.46 -50.01 3.70
N THR A 37 2.54 -49.83 2.75
CA THR A 37 2.84 -49.56 1.35
C THR A 37 2.80 -48.10 1.04
N ARG A 38 3.98 -47.51 0.87
CA ARG A 38 4.15 -46.12 0.40
C ARG A 38 3.44 -45.97 -0.97
N GLN A 39 2.26 -45.39 -1.00
CA GLN A 39 1.53 -45.16 -2.25
C GLN A 39 2.32 -44.16 -3.11
N ARG A 40 2.80 -44.65 -4.27
CA ARG A 40 3.37 -43.74 -5.27
C ARG A 40 2.24 -42.94 -5.92
N PRO A 41 2.37 -41.60 -6.03
CA PRO A 41 1.33 -40.81 -6.68
C PRO A 41 1.07 -41.31 -8.09
N TRP A 42 -0.19 -41.36 -8.52
CA TRP A 42 -0.66 -41.93 -9.78
C TRP A 42 0.00 -41.36 -11.05
N TRP A 43 0.57 -40.13 -10.93
CA TRP A 43 1.31 -39.48 -12.00
C TRP A 43 2.77 -39.98 -12.14
N SER A 44 3.29 -40.77 -11.24
CA SER A 44 4.69 -41.24 -11.24
C SER A 44 4.94 -42.46 -12.15
N SER A 45 3.90 -43.01 -12.83
CA SER A 45 4.08 -44.07 -13.77
C SER A 45 4.02 -43.58 -15.22
N LEU A 46 5.17 -43.26 -15.78
CA LEU A 46 5.37 -42.81 -17.17
C LEU A 46 4.71 -43.76 -18.21
N ARG A 47 4.50 -45.04 -17.85
CA ARG A 47 3.88 -46.06 -18.74
C ARG A 47 2.40 -45.83 -19.05
N ARG A 48 1.69 -45.00 -18.32
CA ARG A 48 0.26 -44.75 -18.50
C ARG A 48 -0.06 -43.61 -19.48
N TRP A 49 0.97 -42.85 -19.87
CA TRP A 49 0.83 -41.72 -20.77
C TRP A 49 1.29 -41.97 -22.20
N LEU A 50 1.85 -43.18 -22.47
CA LEU A 50 2.24 -43.59 -23.80
C LEU A 50 1.27 -44.69 -24.31
N PRO A 51 0.67 -44.54 -25.50
CA PRO A 51 -0.13 -45.61 -26.10
C PRO A 51 0.73 -46.84 -26.31
N VAL A 52 0.24 -48.01 -25.87
CA VAL A 52 0.98 -49.26 -25.68
C VAL A 52 1.25 -50.01 -26.99
N ASP A 53 1.06 -49.42 -28.16
CA ASP A 53 1.35 -50.04 -29.44
C ASP A 53 2.42 -49.26 -30.22
N VAL A 54 3.61 -49.19 -29.66
CA VAL A 54 4.78 -48.91 -30.48
C VAL A 54 5.56 -50.20 -30.62
N ALA A 55 5.38 -50.84 -31.75
CA ALA A 55 6.25 -51.90 -32.23
C ALA A 55 7.68 -51.43 -32.06
N THR A 56 8.51 -52.16 -31.29
CA THR A 56 9.91 -51.82 -31.02
C THR A 56 10.66 -51.61 -32.32
N PRO A 57 10.90 -50.35 -32.77
CA PRO A 57 11.81 -50.14 -33.88
C PRO A 57 13.17 -50.54 -33.37
N ARG A 58 13.89 -51.37 -34.11
CA ARG A 58 15.30 -51.62 -33.90
C ARG A 58 15.97 -50.23 -33.84
N ALA A 59 16.47 -49.86 -32.67
CA ALA A 59 17.13 -48.59 -32.47
C ALA A 59 18.23 -48.44 -33.55
N PRO A 60 18.18 -47.39 -34.38
CA PRO A 60 19.25 -47.14 -35.32
C PRO A 60 20.51 -46.98 -34.51
N ARG A 61 21.57 -47.75 -34.88
CA ARG A 61 22.89 -47.54 -34.28
C ARG A 61 23.38 -46.17 -34.70
N LEU A 62 23.11 -45.17 -33.84
CA LEU A 62 23.62 -43.83 -34.01
C LEU A 62 25.13 -43.88 -34.13
N SER A 63 25.69 -43.24 -35.16
CA SER A 63 27.14 -43.13 -35.30
C SER A 63 27.71 -42.41 -34.08
N ALA A 64 28.95 -42.67 -33.73
CA ALA A 64 29.63 -41.99 -32.62
C ALA A 64 29.58 -40.45 -32.76
N GLY A 65 29.52 -39.95 -33.99
CA GLY A 65 29.33 -38.53 -34.28
C GLY A 65 27.93 -38.01 -33.91
N ALA A 66 26.87 -38.75 -34.25
CA ALA A 66 25.51 -38.39 -33.91
C ALA A 66 25.28 -38.40 -32.38
N TRP A 67 25.87 -39.35 -31.67
CA TRP A 67 25.79 -39.41 -30.21
C TRP A 67 26.52 -38.24 -29.55
N ARG A 68 27.71 -37.83 -30.06
CA ARG A 68 28.41 -36.63 -29.61
C ARG A 68 27.62 -35.34 -29.87
N ALA A 69 26.92 -35.23 -31.00
CA ALA A 69 26.07 -34.10 -31.30
C ALA A 69 24.85 -34.00 -30.33
N ILE A 70 24.20 -35.12 -30.02
CA ILE A 70 23.11 -35.18 -29.06
C ILE A 70 23.56 -34.77 -27.65
N VAL A 71 24.73 -35.28 -27.20
CA VAL A 71 25.31 -34.89 -25.91
C VAL A 71 25.67 -33.41 -25.89
N ALA A 72 26.24 -32.86 -26.96
CA ALA A 72 26.58 -31.43 -27.05
C ALA A 72 25.29 -30.56 -26.96
N ILE A 73 24.22 -30.92 -27.69
CA ILE A 73 22.95 -30.23 -27.64
C ILE A 73 22.32 -30.30 -26.23
N ALA A 74 22.39 -31.47 -25.57
CA ALA A 74 21.88 -31.63 -24.21
C ALA A 74 22.65 -30.76 -23.20
N VAL A 75 23.99 -30.69 -23.33
CA VAL A 75 24.83 -29.83 -22.49
C VAL A 75 24.49 -28.33 -22.72
N VAL A 76 24.34 -27.90 -23.98
CA VAL A 76 23.97 -26.52 -24.30
C VAL A 76 22.58 -26.20 -23.76
N ALA A 77 21.60 -27.10 -23.90
CA ALA A 77 20.27 -26.91 -23.35
C ALA A 77 20.28 -26.80 -21.82
N LEU A 78 21.10 -27.63 -21.14
CA LEU A 78 21.29 -27.53 -19.68
C LEU A 78 21.98 -26.22 -19.24
N LEU A 79 22.94 -25.73 -20.00
CA LEU A 79 23.60 -24.44 -19.74
C LEU A 79 22.61 -23.27 -19.94
N ILE A 80 21.80 -23.31 -20.98
CA ILE A 80 20.75 -22.31 -21.22
C ILE A 80 19.71 -22.37 -20.09
N ALA A 81 19.26 -23.54 -19.68
CA ALA A 81 18.33 -23.70 -18.57
C ALA A 81 18.92 -23.21 -17.23
N ALA A 82 20.21 -23.44 -16.99
CA ALA A 82 20.92 -22.93 -15.82
C ALA A 82 21.07 -21.39 -15.86
N LEU A 83 21.36 -20.82 -17.02
CA LEU A 83 21.41 -19.36 -17.21
C LEU A 83 20.03 -18.71 -17.01
N ILE A 84 18.99 -19.34 -17.54
CA ILE A 84 17.59 -18.88 -17.31
C ILE A 84 17.24 -18.99 -15.82
N ALA A 85 17.58 -20.09 -15.15
CA ALA A 85 17.33 -20.27 -13.73
C ALA A 85 18.09 -19.25 -12.87
N LEU A 86 19.35 -18.95 -13.23
CA LEU A 86 20.15 -17.89 -12.61
C LEU A 86 19.52 -16.51 -12.86
N ALA A 87 19.11 -16.20 -14.07
CA ALA A 87 18.50 -14.93 -14.43
C ALA A 87 17.14 -14.72 -13.77
N VAL A 88 16.33 -15.78 -13.63
CA VAL A 88 15.03 -15.75 -12.94
C VAL A 88 15.21 -15.75 -11.42
N GLY A 89 16.19 -16.52 -10.90
CA GLY A 89 16.48 -16.60 -9.46
C GLY A 89 17.21 -15.36 -8.91
N SER A 90 17.86 -14.56 -9.76
CA SER A 90 18.57 -13.33 -9.36
C SER A 90 17.66 -12.08 -9.38
N ARG A 91 16.42 -12.20 -9.84
CA ARG A 91 15.48 -11.06 -9.73
C ARG A 91 15.19 -10.78 -8.27
N PRO A 92 15.42 -9.55 -7.79
CA PRO A 92 15.04 -9.19 -6.44
C PRO A 92 13.54 -9.44 -6.26
N LYS A 93 13.16 -10.11 -5.17
CA LYS A 93 11.75 -10.28 -4.82
C LYS A 93 11.20 -8.90 -4.51
N LEU A 94 10.17 -8.48 -5.25
CA LEU A 94 9.44 -7.26 -4.92
C LEU A 94 8.52 -7.53 -3.72
N PRO A 95 8.36 -6.55 -2.81
CA PRO A 95 7.38 -6.65 -1.75
C PRO A 95 5.97 -6.66 -2.35
N ALA A 96 5.03 -7.28 -1.66
CA ALA A 96 3.63 -7.07 -1.97
C ALA A 96 3.31 -5.56 -1.91
N PRO A 97 2.45 -5.02 -2.77
CA PRO A 97 2.16 -3.58 -2.81
C PRO A 97 1.55 -3.08 -1.50
N PHE A 98 0.98 -3.97 -0.71
CA PHE A 98 0.41 -3.68 0.60
C PHE A 98 0.82 -4.74 1.62
N GLY A 99 0.65 -4.41 2.92
CA GLY A 99 1.11 -5.24 4.00
C GLY A 99 2.53 -4.90 4.47
N PRO A 100 3.04 -5.56 5.53
CA PRO A 100 4.38 -5.34 6.06
C PRO A 100 5.47 -5.65 5.04
N ALA A 101 6.53 -4.83 5.04
CA ALA A 101 7.71 -4.99 4.22
C ALA A 101 8.95 -4.58 5.03
N ARG A 102 10.15 -4.97 4.62
CA ARG A 102 11.36 -4.47 5.28
C ARG A 102 11.60 -3.00 4.90
N ASN A 103 12.16 -2.24 5.82
CA ASN A 103 12.62 -0.89 5.56
C ASN A 103 13.85 -0.92 4.65
N GLY A 104 13.77 -0.20 3.56
CA GLY A 104 14.88 0.02 2.65
C GLY A 104 15.53 1.40 2.88
N VAL A 105 15.89 2.05 1.78
CA VAL A 105 16.47 3.39 1.80
C VAL A 105 15.43 4.40 2.29
N LEU A 106 15.86 5.32 3.16
CA LEU A 106 15.11 6.54 3.47
C LEU A 106 15.53 7.62 2.49
N LEU A 107 14.57 8.21 1.78
CA LEU A 107 14.77 9.44 1.01
C LEU A 107 14.19 10.63 1.78
N THR A 108 14.84 11.76 1.69
CA THR A 108 14.35 13.07 2.15
C THR A 108 14.79 14.14 1.18
N SER A 109 14.12 15.28 1.17
CA SER A 109 14.60 16.45 0.46
C SER A 109 15.11 17.51 1.43
N ALA A 110 16.19 18.15 1.07
CA ALA A 110 16.80 19.23 1.81
C ALA A 110 17.52 20.17 0.84
N ASP A 111 17.45 21.46 1.11
CA ASP A 111 18.18 22.49 0.36
C ASP A 111 17.96 22.46 -1.17
N GLY A 112 16.80 21.93 -1.61
CA GLY A 112 16.42 21.81 -3.02
C GLY A 112 16.81 20.51 -3.69
N ASP A 113 17.47 19.58 -3.00
CA ASP A 113 17.94 18.30 -3.53
C ASP A 113 17.30 17.12 -2.79
N ILE A 114 17.35 15.91 -3.40
CA ILE A 114 16.92 14.66 -2.78
C ILE A 114 18.13 13.86 -2.33
N PHE A 115 18.09 13.41 -1.07
CA PHE A 115 19.16 12.67 -0.41
C PHE A 115 18.69 11.28 -0.01
N ARG A 116 19.63 10.33 -0.05
CA ARG A 116 19.55 9.10 0.73
C ARG A 116 20.03 9.39 2.14
N VAL A 117 19.28 8.90 3.11
CA VAL A 117 19.61 9.05 4.53
C VAL A 117 19.85 7.69 5.14
N ASN A 118 20.92 7.55 5.89
CA ASN A 118 21.11 6.43 6.79
C ASN A 118 20.31 6.71 8.08
N PRO A 119 19.22 5.99 8.38
CA PRO A 119 18.38 6.29 9.53
C PRO A 119 19.05 6.03 10.88
N THR A 120 20.18 5.32 10.90
CA THR A 120 20.95 5.03 12.13
C THR A 120 21.97 6.10 12.45
N THR A 121 22.69 6.64 11.44
CA THR A 121 23.75 7.61 11.63
C THR A 121 23.31 9.04 11.31
N GLY A 122 22.24 9.22 10.56
CA GLY A 122 21.80 10.52 10.03
C GLY A 122 22.63 11.02 8.83
N ASP A 123 23.59 10.21 8.35
CA ASP A 123 24.42 10.58 7.19
C ASP A 123 23.58 10.68 5.93
N ARG A 124 23.82 11.73 5.14
CA ARG A 124 23.13 12.01 3.89
C ARG A 124 24.07 11.91 2.71
N THR A 125 23.60 11.27 1.63
CA THR A 125 24.28 11.25 0.33
C THR A 125 23.34 11.77 -0.74
N PRO A 126 23.77 12.73 -1.60
CA PRO A 126 22.92 13.22 -2.68
C PRO A 126 22.51 12.06 -3.62
N LEU A 127 21.25 12.05 -4.02
CA LEU A 127 20.70 11.09 -4.98
C LEU A 127 20.22 11.79 -6.25
N ILE A 128 19.44 12.86 -6.12
CA ILE A 128 19.04 13.76 -7.19
C ILE A 128 19.51 15.15 -6.76
N ALA A 129 20.30 15.78 -7.60
CA ALA A 129 20.78 17.14 -7.42
C ALA A 129 20.86 17.83 -8.77
N SER A 130 20.16 18.95 -8.93
CA SER A 130 20.14 19.72 -10.16
C SER A 130 20.15 21.23 -9.87
N SER A 131 19.96 22.05 -10.89
CA SER A 131 19.75 23.49 -10.71
C SER A 131 18.31 23.87 -10.37
N LEU A 132 17.42 22.88 -10.27
CA LEU A 132 16.00 23.02 -9.91
C LEU A 132 15.80 22.61 -8.46
N ASN A 133 14.64 22.89 -7.90
CA ASN A 133 14.28 22.41 -6.58
C ASN A 133 13.51 21.09 -6.69
N GLU A 134 14.03 20.06 -6.05
CA GLU A 134 13.44 18.75 -5.91
C GLU A 134 12.94 18.52 -4.48
N PHE A 135 11.68 18.08 -4.34
CA PHE A 135 11.12 17.86 -3.00
C PHE A 135 10.01 16.82 -2.98
N GLY A 136 9.70 16.30 -1.79
CA GLY A 136 8.61 15.35 -1.53
C GLY A 136 8.81 13.98 -2.18
N PRO A 137 9.98 13.31 -2.03
CA PRO A 137 10.21 12.01 -2.60
C PRO A 137 9.26 10.97 -1.99
N THR A 138 8.56 10.22 -2.84
CA THR A 138 7.62 9.18 -2.43
C THR A 138 7.83 7.91 -3.23
N PHE A 139 8.16 6.80 -2.58
CA PHE A 139 8.36 5.52 -3.24
C PHE A 139 7.07 4.92 -3.79
N SER A 140 7.19 4.22 -4.92
CA SER A 140 6.16 3.31 -5.39
C SER A 140 5.93 2.17 -4.39
N ARG A 141 4.75 1.56 -4.44
CA ARG A 141 4.36 0.49 -3.50
C ARG A 141 5.29 -0.74 -3.55
N ASP A 142 5.91 -1.00 -4.69
CA ASP A 142 6.88 -2.08 -4.89
C ASP A 142 8.34 -1.67 -4.56
N GLY A 143 8.56 -0.39 -4.23
CA GLY A 143 9.87 0.15 -3.89
C GLY A 143 10.88 0.23 -5.04
N THR A 144 10.45 0.02 -6.30
CA THR A 144 11.36 0.04 -7.47
C THR A 144 11.59 1.42 -8.03
N LYS A 145 10.65 2.35 -7.79
CA LYS A 145 10.68 3.72 -8.26
C LYS A 145 10.34 4.68 -7.14
N PHE A 146 10.63 5.95 -7.34
CA PHE A 146 10.06 7.03 -6.54
C PHE A 146 9.64 8.18 -7.46
N LEU A 147 8.64 8.91 -7.03
CA LEU A 147 8.27 10.19 -7.60
C LEU A 147 8.75 11.32 -6.70
N PHE A 148 8.89 12.50 -7.27
CA PHE A 148 9.15 13.73 -6.56
C PHE A 148 8.60 14.93 -7.33
N LEU A 149 8.47 16.05 -6.66
CA LEU A 149 8.10 17.31 -7.26
C LEU A 149 9.34 18.11 -7.64
N GLN A 150 9.30 18.75 -8.79
CA GLN A 150 10.37 19.62 -9.28
C GLN A 150 9.80 20.99 -9.62
N ALA A 151 10.44 22.03 -9.12
CA ALA A 151 10.14 23.45 -9.39
C ALA A 151 11.28 24.15 -10.14
N ALA A 152 10.95 24.98 -11.11
CA ALA A 152 11.93 25.77 -11.83
C ALA A 152 12.45 26.98 -11.01
N ASP A 153 11.64 27.48 -10.07
CA ASP A 153 11.96 28.61 -9.20
C ASP A 153 12.20 28.13 -7.77
N PRO A 154 13.37 28.44 -7.16
CA PRO A 154 13.65 28.13 -5.78
C PRO A 154 12.73 28.85 -4.76
N ILE A 155 12.02 29.89 -5.19
CA ILE A 155 11.13 30.68 -4.34
C ILE A 155 9.69 30.16 -4.53
N LEU A 156 9.41 28.93 -4.07
CA LEU A 156 8.08 28.40 -3.70
C LEU A 156 6.89 28.98 -4.48
N SER A 157 6.94 29.02 -5.79
CA SER A 157 5.70 29.19 -6.53
C SER A 157 5.09 27.80 -6.72
N SER A 158 3.87 27.61 -6.23
CA SER A 158 3.06 26.45 -6.58
C SER A 158 2.71 26.41 -8.09
N ALA A 159 3.29 27.32 -8.86
CA ALA A 159 3.13 27.44 -10.29
C ALA A 159 4.19 26.65 -11.05
N GLY A 160 3.75 25.90 -12.05
CA GLY A 160 4.65 25.18 -12.96
C GLY A 160 5.37 23.98 -12.35
N LEU A 161 4.87 23.39 -11.26
CA LEU A 161 5.40 22.17 -10.64
C LEU A 161 5.31 21.00 -11.63
N ARG A 162 6.35 20.16 -11.63
CA ARG A 162 6.37 18.93 -12.42
C ARG A 162 6.40 17.72 -11.50
N LEU A 163 5.67 16.68 -11.88
CA LEU A 163 5.90 15.33 -11.36
C LEU A 163 7.05 14.70 -12.13
N VAL A 164 8.02 14.21 -11.40
CA VAL A 164 9.20 13.51 -11.92
C VAL A 164 9.25 12.12 -11.31
N VAL A 165 9.61 11.13 -12.10
CA VAL A 165 9.79 9.74 -11.67
C VAL A 165 11.24 9.32 -11.92
N ALA A 166 11.80 8.57 -10.99
CA ALA A 166 13.11 7.95 -11.10
C ALA A 166 13.07 6.50 -10.59
N ASN A 167 14.05 5.71 -10.98
CA ASN A 167 14.30 4.41 -10.36
C ASN A 167 14.80 4.60 -8.91
N ALA A 168 14.62 3.61 -8.05
CA ALA A 168 15.02 3.67 -6.64
C ALA A 168 16.52 3.96 -6.41
N ASP A 169 17.36 3.69 -7.42
CA ASP A 169 18.81 4.01 -7.40
C ASP A 169 19.14 5.43 -7.88
N GLY A 170 18.14 6.21 -8.30
CA GLY A 170 18.28 7.57 -8.85
C GLY A 170 18.50 7.61 -10.36
N SER A 171 18.51 6.50 -11.06
CA SER A 171 18.59 6.45 -12.53
C SER A 171 17.22 6.69 -13.20
N ASP A 172 17.23 6.87 -14.52
CA ASP A 172 16.02 7.07 -15.35
C ASP A 172 15.12 8.20 -14.88
N VAL A 173 15.71 9.34 -14.54
CA VAL A 173 15.00 10.55 -14.09
C VAL A 173 14.24 11.16 -15.25
N ARG A 174 12.92 11.28 -15.14
CA ARG A 174 12.08 11.89 -16.18
C ARG A 174 10.87 12.62 -15.64
N ALA A 175 10.59 13.79 -16.19
CA ALA A 175 9.34 14.48 -15.94
C ALA A 175 8.20 13.74 -16.67
N ILE A 176 7.11 13.46 -15.94
CA ILE A 176 5.92 12.76 -16.45
C ILE A 176 4.72 13.70 -16.63
N THR A 177 4.83 14.95 -16.16
CA THR A 177 3.85 16.01 -16.43
C THR A 177 4.56 17.24 -17.01
N PRO A 178 3.86 18.08 -17.79
CA PRO A 178 4.28 19.46 -18.00
C PRO A 178 4.27 20.22 -16.67
N GLY A 179 4.64 21.50 -16.67
CA GLY A 179 4.41 22.37 -15.52
C GLY A 179 2.91 22.46 -15.20
N VAL A 180 2.54 22.14 -13.96
CA VAL A 180 1.16 22.14 -13.45
C VAL A 180 1.07 23.16 -12.33
N ASP A 181 0.08 24.04 -12.40
CA ASP A 181 -0.16 24.99 -11.34
C ASP A 181 -0.96 24.38 -10.19
N GLY A 182 -0.56 24.69 -8.95
CA GLY A 182 -1.23 24.19 -7.77
C GLY A 182 -1.22 22.67 -7.67
N LEU A 183 -0.15 22.02 -8.15
CA LEU A 183 0.03 20.59 -8.00
C LEU A 183 0.15 20.27 -6.51
N ASP A 184 -0.70 19.39 -6.05
CA ASP A 184 -0.85 19.05 -4.65
C ASP A 184 -1.25 17.56 -4.57
N TRP A 185 -1.15 16.97 -3.40
CA TRP A 185 -1.57 15.61 -3.10
C TRP A 185 -1.34 14.58 -4.20
N VAL A 186 -0.38 13.71 -4.03
CA VAL A 186 0.04 12.73 -5.04
C VAL A 186 -0.01 11.33 -4.43
N ASP A 187 -0.59 10.36 -5.14
CA ASP A 187 -0.58 8.95 -4.72
C ASP A 187 -0.34 8.00 -5.90
N TRP A 188 0.43 6.94 -5.61
CA TRP A 188 0.70 5.85 -6.54
C TRP A 188 -0.48 4.89 -6.65
N SER A 189 -0.82 4.47 -7.86
CA SER A 189 -1.74 3.34 -8.02
C SER A 189 -1.17 2.07 -7.39
N PRO A 190 -2.03 1.14 -6.91
CA PRO A 190 -1.59 -0.11 -6.27
C PRO A 190 -0.61 -0.93 -7.11
N ASP A 191 -0.78 -0.95 -8.42
CA ASP A 191 0.06 -1.66 -9.39
C ASP A 191 1.33 -0.90 -9.79
N GLY A 192 1.52 0.34 -9.28
CA GLY A 192 2.68 1.19 -9.60
C GLY A 192 2.75 1.67 -11.04
N THR A 193 1.67 1.53 -11.83
CA THR A 193 1.65 1.91 -13.26
C THR A 193 1.14 3.32 -13.51
N ARG A 194 0.41 3.90 -12.56
CA ARG A 194 -0.22 5.23 -12.66
C ARG A 194 -0.01 6.03 -11.39
N ILE A 195 -0.19 7.33 -11.54
CA ILE A 195 -0.18 8.31 -10.46
C ILE A 195 -1.45 9.13 -10.56
N ALA A 196 -2.14 9.31 -9.42
CA ALA A 196 -3.21 10.29 -9.29
C ALA A 196 -2.69 11.48 -8.50
N PHE A 197 -3.05 12.69 -8.89
CA PHE A 197 -2.64 13.91 -8.22
C PHE A 197 -3.73 14.98 -8.32
N LEU A 198 -3.66 15.97 -7.43
CA LEU A 198 -4.50 17.15 -7.50
C LEU A 198 -3.78 18.29 -8.23
N SER A 199 -4.49 19.02 -9.06
CA SER A 199 -4.14 20.36 -9.51
C SER A 199 -5.19 21.34 -9.04
N ARG A 200 -4.79 22.58 -8.74
CA ARG A 200 -5.72 23.62 -8.28
C ARG A 200 -5.88 24.68 -9.36
N GLU A 201 -7.06 24.75 -9.92
CA GLU A 201 -7.46 25.80 -10.84
C GLU A 201 -8.46 26.75 -10.13
N LEU A 202 -8.10 28.01 -10.03
CA LEU A 202 -8.90 29.03 -9.29
C LEU A 202 -9.25 28.58 -7.85
N GLY A 203 -8.32 27.90 -7.18
CA GLY A 203 -8.52 27.37 -5.84
C GLY A 203 -9.32 26.08 -5.74
N ARG A 204 -9.83 25.54 -6.85
CA ARG A 204 -10.59 24.28 -6.90
C ARG A 204 -9.67 23.11 -7.23
N GLY A 205 -9.61 22.12 -6.36
CA GLY A 205 -8.85 20.90 -6.59
C GLY A 205 -9.54 20.01 -7.63
N ARG A 206 -8.77 19.52 -8.59
CA ARG A 206 -9.19 18.57 -9.62
C ARG A 206 -8.28 17.35 -9.60
N ILE A 207 -8.85 16.17 -9.68
CA ILE A 207 -8.08 14.93 -9.82
C ILE A 207 -7.53 14.85 -11.24
N ASN A 208 -6.26 14.50 -11.36
CA ASN A 208 -5.62 14.14 -12.62
C ASN A 208 -4.98 12.77 -12.51
N ILE A 209 -4.92 12.03 -13.60
CA ILE A 209 -4.27 10.72 -13.67
C ILE A 209 -3.25 10.76 -14.81
N VAL A 210 -2.08 10.17 -14.55
CA VAL A 210 -1.01 10.03 -15.55
C VAL A 210 -0.35 8.65 -15.42
N ASN A 211 0.06 8.06 -16.52
CA ASN A 211 0.88 6.85 -16.50
C ASN A 211 2.31 7.18 -16.07
N VAL A 212 2.99 6.24 -15.45
CA VAL A 212 4.39 6.38 -14.98
C VAL A 212 5.35 6.69 -16.12
N ASP A 213 5.02 6.36 -17.37
CA ASP A 213 5.79 6.71 -18.55
C ASP A 213 5.51 8.13 -19.11
N GLY A 214 4.60 8.88 -18.46
CA GLY A 214 4.20 10.23 -18.84
C GLY A 214 3.07 10.28 -19.89
N THR A 215 2.60 9.14 -20.36
CA THR A 215 1.46 9.08 -21.29
C THR A 215 0.12 9.13 -20.55
N GLY A 216 -0.96 9.38 -21.26
CA GLY A 216 -2.32 9.25 -20.73
C GLY A 216 -2.70 10.30 -19.67
N LEU A 217 -2.00 11.43 -19.59
CA LEU A 217 -2.40 12.52 -18.69
C LEU A 217 -3.81 13.02 -19.04
N HIS A 218 -4.72 12.91 -18.09
CA HIS A 218 -6.09 13.39 -18.25
C HIS A 218 -6.69 13.80 -16.90
N PRO A 219 -7.59 14.81 -16.88
CA PRO A 219 -8.38 15.13 -15.70
C PRO A 219 -9.50 14.11 -15.50
N LEU A 220 -9.85 13.88 -14.24
CA LEU A 220 -10.99 13.08 -13.83
C LEU A 220 -12.10 14.04 -13.31
N ASP A 221 -13.18 14.14 -14.06
CA ASP A 221 -14.31 14.97 -13.66
C ASP A 221 -15.19 14.22 -12.64
N VAL A 222 -15.27 14.73 -11.43
CA VAL A 222 -16.11 14.21 -10.34
C VAL A 222 -17.23 15.17 -9.96
N GLY A 223 -17.44 16.25 -10.75
CA GLY A 223 -18.51 17.21 -10.57
C GLY A 223 -18.42 18.05 -9.29
N ARG A 224 -17.26 18.08 -8.63
CA ARG A 224 -17.01 18.85 -7.40
C ARG A 224 -15.54 19.12 -7.18
N PRO A 225 -15.17 20.15 -6.39
CA PRO A 225 -13.81 20.34 -5.93
C PRO A 225 -13.35 19.20 -5.03
N VAL A 226 -12.06 18.85 -5.12
CA VAL A 226 -11.43 17.77 -4.36
C VAL A 226 -10.28 18.34 -3.55
N ASN A 227 -10.14 17.90 -2.30
CA ASN A 227 -9.06 18.35 -1.43
C ASN A 227 -8.02 17.26 -1.15
N GLN A 228 -8.42 16.00 -1.20
CA GLN A 228 -7.58 14.86 -0.89
C GLN A 228 -8.00 13.65 -1.68
N LEU A 229 -7.06 12.78 -2.01
CA LEU A 229 -7.32 11.52 -2.68
C LEU A 229 -6.41 10.39 -2.16
N SER A 230 -6.85 9.16 -2.33
CA SER A 230 -6.02 7.96 -2.18
C SER A 230 -6.55 6.85 -3.08
N TRP A 231 -5.64 6.06 -3.64
CA TRP A 231 -6.01 4.85 -4.36
C TRP A 231 -6.50 3.77 -3.40
N LEU A 232 -7.56 3.07 -3.79
CA LEU A 232 -8.12 1.96 -3.02
C LEU A 232 -7.35 0.66 -3.30
N PRO A 233 -6.69 0.05 -2.29
CA PRO A 233 -6.06 -1.27 -2.43
C PRO A 233 -7.08 -2.41 -2.39
N PRO A 234 -6.60 -3.66 -2.60
CA PRO A 234 -5.44 -4.08 -3.38
C PRO A 234 -5.79 -4.24 -4.85
N ASP A 235 -7.05 -4.63 -5.15
CA ASP A 235 -7.50 -5.03 -6.48
C ASP A 235 -8.53 -4.07 -7.08
N GLY A 236 -8.98 -3.08 -6.30
CA GLY A 236 -9.96 -2.10 -6.73
C GLY A 236 -9.30 -0.95 -7.49
N PRO A 237 -9.59 -0.72 -8.76
CA PRO A 237 -9.09 0.44 -9.47
C PRO A 237 -9.91 1.68 -9.15
N GLU A 238 -10.25 1.89 -7.88
CA GLU A 238 -11.00 3.07 -7.44
C GLU A 238 -10.08 4.06 -6.73
N ILE A 239 -10.45 5.34 -6.80
CA ILE A 239 -9.86 6.43 -6.04
C ILE A 239 -10.89 6.87 -5.02
N VAL A 240 -10.50 6.85 -3.74
CA VAL A 240 -11.25 7.46 -2.66
C VAL A 240 -10.81 8.91 -2.54
N PHE A 241 -11.75 9.82 -2.41
CA PHE A 241 -11.43 11.24 -2.31
C PHE A 241 -12.40 11.98 -1.39
N ARG A 242 -11.92 13.10 -0.86
CA ARG A 242 -12.77 14.06 -0.16
C ARG A 242 -13.25 15.12 -1.15
N GLY A 243 -14.57 15.18 -1.32
CA GLY A 243 -15.23 16.24 -2.09
C GLY A 243 -15.54 17.43 -1.19
N GLU A 244 -15.27 18.65 -1.67
CA GLU A 244 -15.52 19.91 -0.95
C GLU A 244 -16.77 20.62 -1.44
N GLN A 245 -17.30 21.48 -0.57
CA GLN A 245 -18.28 22.50 -0.91
C GLN A 245 -17.60 23.88 -0.79
N GLN A 246 -17.36 24.55 -1.90
CA GLN A 246 -16.75 25.88 -1.92
C GLN A 246 -17.78 27.01 -1.99
N ILE A 247 -18.95 26.74 -2.57
CA ILE A 247 -20.05 27.68 -2.71
C ILE A 247 -21.37 26.99 -2.34
N ASP A 248 -22.38 27.75 -2.01
CA ASP A 248 -23.68 27.23 -1.54
C ASP A 248 -24.40 26.29 -2.53
N HIS A 249 -23.98 26.27 -3.78
CA HIS A 249 -24.58 25.45 -4.84
C HIS A 249 -23.73 24.16 -5.11
N ASP A 250 -22.57 24.01 -4.49
CA ASP A 250 -21.78 22.79 -4.62
C ASP A 250 -22.45 21.66 -3.82
N PRO A 251 -22.30 20.41 -4.26
CA PRO A 251 -22.75 19.27 -3.47
C PRO A 251 -22.07 19.23 -2.08
N PRO A 252 -22.75 18.70 -1.06
CA PRO A 252 -22.23 18.67 0.31
C PRO A 252 -20.88 17.97 0.39
N VAL A 253 -20.07 18.38 1.36
CA VAL A 253 -18.80 17.73 1.70
C VAL A 253 -19.05 16.26 2.01
N GLY A 254 -18.12 15.40 1.65
CA GLY A 254 -18.20 13.97 1.94
C GLY A 254 -17.03 13.19 1.39
N ILE A 255 -17.01 11.92 1.71
CA ILE A 255 -16.04 10.96 1.18
C ILE A 255 -16.71 10.18 0.04
N PHE A 256 -16.01 10.08 -1.06
CA PHE A 256 -16.53 9.48 -2.29
C PHE A 256 -15.51 8.47 -2.86
N ALA A 257 -16.00 7.56 -3.68
CA ALA A 257 -15.16 6.71 -4.52
C ALA A 257 -15.54 6.85 -5.98
N VAL A 258 -14.56 6.72 -6.87
CA VAL A 258 -14.73 6.79 -8.32
C VAL A 258 -13.69 5.90 -9.00
N ARG A 259 -14.02 5.30 -10.13
CA ARG A 259 -13.03 4.62 -10.97
C ARG A 259 -12.18 5.62 -11.75
N PRO A 260 -10.95 5.25 -12.16
CA PRO A 260 -10.08 6.13 -12.93
C PRO A 260 -10.63 6.56 -14.31
N ASP A 261 -11.63 5.86 -14.82
CA ASP A 261 -12.36 6.22 -16.06
C ASP A 261 -13.54 7.17 -15.81
N GLY A 262 -13.76 7.60 -14.56
CA GLY A 262 -14.86 8.46 -14.14
C GLY A 262 -16.18 7.73 -13.85
N SER A 263 -16.24 6.43 -14.12
CA SER A 263 -17.44 5.65 -13.83
C SER A 263 -17.56 5.29 -12.35
N GLY A 264 -18.77 4.92 -11.91
CA GLY A 264 -19.00 4.38 -10.57
C GLY A 264 -18.84 5.40 -9.44
N LEU A 265 -18.94 6.71 -9.72
CA LEU A 265 -18.93 7.73 -8.68
C LEU A 265 -20.04 7.45 -7.66
N ARG A 266 -19.65 7.30 -6.39
CA ARG A 266 -20.57 6.98 -5.29
C ARG A 266 -20.12 7.61 -3.99
N PRO A 267 -21.04 8.02 -3.12
CA PRO A 267 -20.70 8.43 -1.77
C PRO A 267 -20.27 7.21 -0.93
N ILE A 268 -19.26 7.38 -0.09
CA ILE A 268 -18.87 6.47 0.98
C ILE A 268 -19.44 6.99 2.29
N SER A 269 -19.26 8.29 2.57
CA SER A 269 -19.84 8.99 3.70
C SER A 269 -20.23 10.40 3.30
N THR A 270 -21.39 10.85 3.79
CA THR A 270 -21.87 12.23 3.66
C THR A 270 -21.89 12.94 5.02
N ARG A 271 -21.29 12.34 6.07
CA ARG A 271 -21.10 13.07 7.32
C ARG A 271 -20.26 14.31 7.06
N GLN A 272 -20.77 15.44 7.51
CA GLN A 272 -20.16 16.75 7.33
C GLN A 272 -18.97 16.88 8.29
N PRO A 273 -17.74 17.09 7.81
CA PRO A 273 -16.72 17.74 8.63
C PRO A 273 -17.14 19.20 8.81
N HIS A 274 -17.03 19.71 10.01
CA HIS A 274 -17.57 21.02 10.38
C HIS A 274 -16.75 22.21 9.88
N ASP A 275 -15.53 22.02 9.36
CA ASP A 275 -14.66 23.13 8.95
C ASP A 275 -13.95 22.89 7.61
N ARG A 276 -13.74 24.01 6.88
CA ARG A 276 -13.13 24.05 5.53
C ARG A 276 -11.60 23.87 5.52
N ASN A 277 -10.92 23.89 6.69
CA ASN A 277 -9.47 23.93 6.80
C ASN A 277 -8.83 22.62 7.25
N ASP A 278 -9.53 21.50 7.15
CA ASP A 278 -9.09 20.23 7.67
C ASP A 278 -8.15 19.48 6.71
N PHE A 279 -6.87 19.43 7.05
CA PHE A 279 -5.83 18.73 6.31
C PHE A 279 -5.74 17.24 6.71
N ASN A 280 -5.43 16.37 5.74
CA ASN A 280 -5.06 14.96 5.92
C ASN A 280 -6.12 14.05 6.54
N ASP A 281 -7.34 14.03 6.00
CA ASP A 281 -8.46 13.40 6.67
C ASP A 281 -8.95 12.08 6.06
N VAL A 282 -8.34 11.58 4.99
CA VAL A 282 -8.75 10.32 4.37
C VAL A 282 -7.56 9.38 4.22
N ALA A 283 -7.66 8.21 4.84
CA ALA A 283 -6.72 7.12 4.64
C ALA A 283 -7.46 5.82 4.34
N VAL A 284 -6.82 4.96 3.54
CA VAL A 284 -7.38 3.65 3.17
C VAL A 284 -6.54 2.55 3.78
N SER A 285 -7.18 1.54 4.38
CA SER A 285 -6.48 0.39 4.95
C SER A 285 -5.77 -0.43 3.86
N PRO A 286 -4.64 -1.10 4.17
CA PRO A 286 -3.88 -1.88 3.19
C PRO A 286 -4.66 -3.00 2.51
N ASP A 287 -5.70 -3.52 3.14
CA ASP A 287 -6.60 -4.52 2.58
C ASP A 287 -7.78 -3.93 1.77
N GLY A 288 -7.86 -2.59 1.70
CA GLY A 288 -8.92 -1.88 0.99
C GLY A 288 -10.30 -1.96 1.63
N ARG A 289 -10.41 -2.47 2.85
CA ARG A 289 -11.69 -2.69 3.51
C ARG A 289 -12.17 -1.48 4.30
N LEU A 290 -11.26 -0.74 4.91
CA LEU A 290 -11.59 0.38 5.79
C LEU A 290 -11.15 1.70 5.16
N VAL A 291 -11.95 2.72 5.34
CA VAL A 291 -11.59 4.13 5.13
C VAL A 291 -11.62 4.84 6.47
N ALA A 292 -10.50 5.42 6.85
CA ALA A 292 -10.39 6.29 8.02
C ALA A 292 -10.54 7.74 7.59
N TYR A 293 -11.25 8.53 8.36
CA TYR A 293 -11.43 9.95 8.10
C TYR A 293 -11.73 10.72 9.39
N ARG A 294 -11.55 12.02 9.34
CA ARG A 294 -11.92 12.90 10.43
C ARG A 294 -13.32 13.47 10.22
N ALA A 295 -14.13 13.44 11.26
CA ALA A 295 -15.43 14.11 11.28
C ALA A 295 -15.81 14.56 12.69
N ALA A 296 -16.73 15.53 12.77
CA ALA A 296 -17.37 15.96 14.00
C ALA A 296 -18.89 15.96 13.82
N GLY A 297 -19.61 15.77 14.92
CA GLY A 297 -21.04 16.12 14.99
C GLY A 297 -21.23 17.59 15.34
N PRO A 298 -22.48 18.08 15.32
CA PRO A 298 -22.81 19.38 15.89
C PRO A 298 -22.40 19.41 17.38
N ASP A 299 -21.56 20.37 17.76
CA ASP A 299 -21.05 20.55 19.13
C ASP A 299 -20.19 19.38 19.67
N GLU A 300 -19.71 18.48 18.78
CA GLU A 300 -18.79 17.40 19.13
C GLU A 300 -17.37 17.72 18.66
N PRO A 301 -16.32 17.28 19.39
CA PRO A 301 -14.95 17.42 18.93
C PRO A 301 -14.71 16.56 17.69
N PHE A 302 -13.72 16.94 16.89
CA PHE A 302 -13.28 16.08 15.80
C PHE A 302 -12.80 14.74 16.31
N SER A 303 -13.20 13.70 15.62
CA SER A 303 -12.86 12.31 15.96
C SER A 303 -12.45 11.54 14.72
N VAL A 304 -11.63 10.49 14.91
CA VAL A 304 -11.28 9.57 13.84
C VAL A 304 -12.41 8.54 13.66
N HIS A 305 -12.99 8.55 12.48
CA HIS A 305 -14.03 7.63 12.04
C HIS A 305 -13.43 6.54 11.16
N LEU A 306 -14.02 5.35 11.22
CA LEU A 306 -13.68 4.21 10.38
C LEU A 306 -14.94 3.67 9.71
N ILE A 307 -14.98 3.73 8.39
CA ILE A 307 -16.04 3.11 7.58
C ILE A 307 -15.56 1.78 7.01
N ASP A 308 -16.33 0.73 7.23
CA ASP A 308 -16.16 -0.55 6.56
C ASP A 308 -16.88 -0.49 5.19
N LEU A 309 -16.12 -0.54 4.11
CA LEU A 309 -16.64 -0.40 2.74
C LEU A 309 -17.54 -1.57 2.31
N GLN A 310 -17.39 -2.73 2.93
CA GLN A 310 -18.22 -3.91 2.62
C GLN A 310 -19.61 -3.83 3.28
N THR A 311 -19.65 -3.33 4.52
CA THR A 311 -20.89 -3.30 5.31
C THR A 311 -21.54 -1.91 5.37
N GLY A 312 -20.78 -0.86 5.00
CA GLY A 312 -21.19 0.55 5.16
C GLY A 312 -21.24 1.02 6.63
N LYS A 313 -20.75 0.18 7.57
CA LYS A 313 -20.80 0.53 8.98
C LYS A 313 -19.71 1.55 9.32
N ASP A 314 -20.14 2.69 9.85
CA ASP A 314 -19.29 3.75 10.39
C ASP A 314 -19.16 3.60 11.91
N ARG A 315 -17.95 3.77 12.44
CA ARG A 315 -17.66 3.78 13.87
C ARG A 315 -16.57 4.79 14.22
N VAL A 316 -16.63 5.31 15.42
CA VAL A 316 -15.65 6.26 15.96
C VAL A 316 -14.59 5.51 16.76
N LEU A 317 -13.33 5.91 16.66
CA LEU A 317 -12.29 5.44 17.59
C LEU A 317 -12.45 6.12 18.95
N PRO A 318 -12.10 5.44 20.06
CA PRO A 318 -12.21 6.02 21.39
C PRO A 318 -11.20 7.15 21.57
N SER A 319 -11.66 8.30 22.05
CA SER A 319 -10.82 9.46 22.38
C SER A 319 -10.32 9.40 23.84
N ALA A 320 -9.13 9.95 24.08
CA ALA A 320 -8.62 10.01 25.44
C ALA A 320 -9.28 11.16 26.23
N PRO A 321 -9.39 11.05 27.56
CA PRO A 321 -9.84 12.13 28.41
C PRO A 321 -8.97 13.39 28.23
N GLY A 322 -9.62 14.55 28.09
CA GLY A 322 -8.95 15.85 27.88
C GLY A 322 -8.52 16.13 26.44
N SER A 323 -8.81 15.26 25.48
CA SER A 323 -8.62 15.58 24.07
C SER A 323 -9.74 16.51 23.57
N THR A 324 -9.36 17.54 22.82
CA THR A 324 -10.28 18.50 22.16
C THR A 324 -10.55 18.13 20.72
N GLY A 325 -9.82 17.15 20.19
CA GLY A 325 -10.04 16.62 18.85
C GLY A 325 -8.94 15.66 18.42
N GLU A 326 -9.24 14.92 17.36
CA GLU A 326 -8.36 13.93 16.75
C GLU A 326 -8.52 13.94 15.22
N GLY A 327 -7.43 13.72 14.47
CA GLY A 327 -7.50 13.67 13.00
C GLY A 327 -6.17 13.35 12.33
N GLY A 328 -6.17 13.38 11.00
CA GLY A 328 -5.02 13.00 10.18
C GLY A 328 -4.71 11.50 10.25
N PRO A 329 -5.69 10.60 10.07
CA PRO A 329 -5.45 9.17 10.24
C PRO A 329 -4.52 8.59 9.17
N GLY A 330 -3.64 7.64 9.57
CA GLY A 330 -2.80 6.84 8.67
C GLY A 330 -2.71 5.40 9.15
N PHE A 331 -2.97 4.42 8.28
CA PHE A 331 -2.92 3.00 8.65
C PHE A 331 -1.49 2.45 8.71
N SER A 332 -1.25 1.55 9.68
CA SER A 332 -0.06 0.71 9.67
C SER A 332 -0.06 -0.25 8.48
N PRO A 333 1.12 -0.70 8.01
CA PRO A 333 1.23 -1.60 6.86
C PRO A 333 0.47 -2.93 7.02
N ASP A 334 0.26 -3.40 8.24
CA ASP A 334 -0.52 -4.61 8.53
C ASP A 334 -2.02 -4.34 8.72
N GLY A 335 -2.44 -3.06 8.68
CA GLY A 335 -3.83 -2.63 8.85
C GLY A 335 -4.39 -2.79 10.27
N ARG A 336 -3.56 -3.14 11.27
CA ARG A 336 -4.02 -3.39 12.64
C ARG A 336 -3.98 -2.16 13.53
N SER A 337 -3.13 -1.19 13.18
CA SER A 337 -2.96 0.05 13.91
C SER A 337 -3.22 1.25 13.01
N ILE A 338 -3.51 2.37 13.63
CA ILE A 338 -3.70 3.66 12.99
C ILE A 338 -2.95 4.73 13.76
N VAL A 339 -2.26 5.60 13.08
CA VAL A 339 -1.61 6.79 13.65
C VAL A 339 -2.46 8.01 13.36
N TYR A 340 -2.56 8.92 14.31
CA TYR A 340 -3.28 10.19 14.15
C TYR A 340 -2.77 11.24 15.12
N LEU A 341 -3.08 12.51 14.84
CA LEU A 341 -2.86 13.62 15.77
C LEU A 341 -4.01 13.74 16.76
N ARG A 342 -3.67 14.02 18.01
CA ARG A 342 -4.58 14.39 19.09
C ARG A 342 -4.28 15.80 19.55
N TRP A 343 -5.33 16.61 19.72
CA TRP A 343 -5.26 17.98 20.21
C TRP A 343 -5.77 18.08 21.64
N PHE A 344 -5.25 19.06 22.38
CA PHE A 344 -5.59 19.35 23.77
C PHE A 344 -5.98 20.81 23.98
N ASP A 345 -6.63 21.13 25.14
CA ASP A 345 -7.11 22.48 25.47
C ASP A 345 -5.99 23.54 25.54
N ASP A 346 -4.77 23.13 25.87
CA ASP A 346 -3.60 23.99 25.93
C ASP A 346 -2.97 24.27 24.54
N ALA A 347 -3.69 23.95 23.47
CA ALA A 347 -3.23 23.98 22.08
C ALA A 347 -2.03 23.07 21.80
N SER A 348 -1.75 22.11 22.66
CA SER A 348 -0.73 21.10 22.38
C SER A 348 -1.24 20.00 21.48
N THR A 349 -0.31 19.33 20.81
CA THR A 349 -0.58 18.19 19.93
C THR A 349 0.32 17.03 20.27
N GLN A 350 -0.15 15.82 19.97
CA GLN A 350 0.60 14.59 20.16
C GLN A 350 0.23 13.55 19.08
N LEU A 351 1.21 12.83 18.57
CA LEU A 351 0.97 11.65 17.76
C LEU A 351 0.56 10.48 18.64
N VAL A 352 -0.45 9.75 18.18
CA VAL A 352 -0.99 8.58 18.86
C VAL A 352 -1.03 7.41 17.88
N VAL A 353 -0.62 6.23 18.32
CA VAL A 353 -0.83 4.96 17.62
C VAL A 353 -1.88 4.16 18.39
N ALA A 354 -3.00 3.88 17.75
CA ALA A 354 -4.12 3.15 18.36
C ALA A 354 -4.45 1.88 17.56
N PRO A 355 -5.01 0.84 18.21
CA PRO A 355 -5.52 -0.32 17.50
C PRO A 355 -6.76 0.05 16.68
N VAL A 356 -6.79 -0.47 15.44
CA VAL A 356 -7.91 -0.23 14.51
C VAL A 356 -9.24 -0.78 15.04
N ASP A 357 -9.23 -1.81 15.88
CA ASP A 357 -10.44 -2.37 16.48
C ASP A 357 -11.09 -1.45 17.55
N GLY A 358 -10.38 -0.39 17.99
CA GLY A 358 -10.86 0.55 18.99
C GLY A 358 -10.85 -0.01 20.41
N SER A 359 -10.04 -1.02 20.69
CA SER A 359 -9.96 -1.67 22.03
C SER A 359 -9.39 -0.75 23.10
N ASN A 360 -8.67 0.30 22.74
CA ASN A 360 -8.15 1.33 23.63
C ASN A 360 -7.89 2.67 22.90
N VAL A 361 -7.55 3.71 23.67
CA VAL A 361 -7.31 5.08 23.18
C VAL A 361 -5.93 5.29 22.52
N GLY A 362 -5.14 4.23 22.37
CA GLY A 362 -3.81 4.27 21.78
C GLY A 362 -2.69 4.68 22.72
N ILE A 363 -1.47 4.61 22.18
CA ILE A 363 -0.22 4.95 22.84
C ILE A 363 0.28 6.24 22.21
N ALA A 364 0.60 7.24 23.05
CA ALA A 364 1.24 8.45 22.63
C ALA A 364 2.70 8.19 22.21
N ILE A 365 3.11 8.70 21.06
CA ILE A 365 4.47 8.57 20.54
C ILE A 365 5.08 9.94 20.27
N GLY A 366 6.39 10.06 20.52
CA GLY A 366 7.13 11.30 20.27
C GLY A 366 6.85 12.43 21.26
N PRO A 367 7.38 13.63 20.99
CA PRO A 367 7.24 14.78 21.85
C PRO A 367 5.78 15.28 21.88
N HIS A 368 5.38 15.73 23.07
CA HIS A 368 4.16 16.49 23.32
C HIS A 368 4.51 17.97 23.41
N GLY A 369 3.75 18.84 22.76
CA GLY A 369 4.01 20.27 22.85
C GLY A 369 3.01 21.13 22.06
N PRO A 370 3.09 22.45 22.22
CA PRO A 370 2.15 23.38 21.61
C PRO A 370 2.18 23.29 20.08
N PHE A 371 1.00 23.40 19.48
CA PHE A 371 0.87 23.55 18.03
C PHE A 371 1.22 24.98 17.64
N GLY A 372 2.22 25.18 16.78
CA GLY A 372 2.62 26.49 16.30
C GLY A 372 4.13 26.67 16.19
N PRO A 373 4.59 27.90 15.90
CA PRO A 373 6.01 28.19 15.66
C PRO A 373 6.94 27.94 16.85
N ASP A 374 6.39 27.90 18.06
CA ASP A 374 7.13 27.72 19.32
C ASP A 374 7.09 26.28 19.87
N GLY A 375 6.50 25.35 19.12
CA GLY A 375 6.34 23.94 19.53
C GLY A 375 6.57 22.94 18.41
N PRO A 376 6.49 21.62 18.71
CA PRO A 376 6.65 20.59 17.70
C PRO A 376 5.44 20.57 16.74
N SER A 377 5.48 21.46 15.73
CA SER A 377 4.52 21.45 14.63
C SER A 377 4.78 20.24 13.76
N ILE A 378 3.88 19.26 13.81
CA ILE A 378 3.97 18.04 13.01
C ILE A 378 3.20 18.28 11.72
N ASN A 379 3.91 18.35 10.59
CA ASN A 379 3.29 18.58 9.30
C ASN A 379 2.89 17.31 8.58
N ASN A 380 3.69 16.25 8.77
CA ASN A 380 3.46 15.02 8.04
C ASN A 380 3.99 13.81 8.82
N TYR A 381 3.36 12.65 8.67
CA TYR A 381 3.80 11.42 9.32
C TYR A 381 3.29 10.19 8.55
N ILE A 382 4.08 9.11 8.59
CA ILE A 382 3.77 7.84 7.93
C ILE A 382 4.43 6.69 8.68
N PHE A 383 3.77 5.53 8.74
CA PHE A 383 4.41 4.31 9.24
C PHE A 383 5.61 3.90 8.36
N THR A 384 6.63 3.37 9.00
CA THR A 384 7.69 2.63 8.30
C THR A 384 7.12 1.38 7.63
N PRO A 385 7.72 0.89 6.54
CA PRO A 385 7.24 -0.31 5.83
C PRO A 385 7.12 -1.57 6.69
N ASP A 386 7.91 -1.71 7.75
CA ASP A 386 7.83 -2.83 8.70
C ASP A 386 6.80 -2.61 9.82
N GLY A 387 6.23 -1.40 9.92
CA GLY A 387 5.23 -1.04 10.92
C GLY A 387 5.77 -0.84 12.32
N THR A 388 7.09 -0.83 12.54
CA THR A 388 7.71 -0.73 13.88
C THR A 388 7.84 0.68 14.38
N ALA A 389 7.78 1.68 13.47
CA ALA A 389 7.91 3.09 13.81
C ALA A 389 7.05 3.97 12.88
N VAL A 390 6.94 5.24 13.25
CA VAL A 390 6.37 6.33 12.46
C VAL A 390 7.48 7.32 12.13
N LEU A 391 7.68 7.62 10.84
CA LEU A 391 8.47 8.75 10.41
C LEU A 391 7.58 10.00 10.53
N ALA A 392 8.03 11.01 11.27
CA ALA A 392 7.29 12.24 11.50
C ALA A 392 8.17 13.46 11.21
N ASN A 393 7.64 14.42 10.46
CA ASN A 393 8.29 15.68 10.16
C ASN A 393 7.87 16.74 11.16
N TYR A 394 8.86 17.36 11.82
CA TYR A 394 8.72 18.45 12.77
C TYR A 394 9.24 19.74 12.13
N ASP A 395 8.34 20.53 11.57
CA ASP A 395 8.69 21.69 10.75
C ASP A 395 9.36 22.81 11.56
N ALA A 396 8.87 23.11 12.75
CA ALA A 396 9.45 24.13 13.62
C ALA A 396 10.90 23.79 14.01
N GLU A 397 11.19 22.51 14.24
CA GLU A 397 12.54 22.03 14.57
C GLU A 397 13.39 21.76 13.31
N LYS A 398 12.76 21.73 12.14
CA LYS A 398 13.35 21.31 10.85
C LYS A 398 14.03 19.95 10.94
N VAL A 399 13.32 18.96 11.49
CA VAL A 399 13.83 17.60 11.64
C VAL A 399 12.79 16.55 11.25
N ASP A 400 13.26 15.43 10.71
CA ASP A 400 12.51 14.20 10.64
C ASP A 400 12.90 13.30 11.81
N ARG A 401 11.90 12.75 12.50
CA ARG A 401 12.06 11.82 13.62
C ARG A 401 11.47 10.46 13.27
N LEU A 402 12.16 9.43 13.70
CA LEU A 402 11.65 8.07 13.70
C LEU A 402 11.14 7.74 15.11
N LEU A 403 9.85 7.53 15.25
CA LEU A 403 9.14 7.35 16.51
C LEU A 403 8.68 5.90 16.64
N PRO A 404 9.24 5.08 17.55
CA PRO A 404 8.79 3.71 17.77
C PRO A 404 7.31 3.67 18.20
N VAL A 405 6.57 2.67 17.67
CA VAL A 405 5.12 2.53 17.95
C VAL A 405 4.82 2.10 19.39
N ASP A 406 5.81 1.63 20.14
CA ASP A 406 5.69 1.23 21.55
C ASP A 406 5.82 2.40 22.52
N GLY A 407 6.00 3.62 22.02
CA GLY A 407 6.16 4.83 22.84
C GLY A 407 7.57 5.05 23.38
N SER A 408 8.54 4.22 23.03
CA SER A 408 9.94 4.46 23.41
C SER A 408 10.50 5.72 22.71
N PRO A 409 11.58 6.31 23.25
CA PRO A 409 12.13 7.56 22.72
C PRO A 409 12.49 7.47 21.24
N GLY A 410 12.01 8.44 20.46
CA GLY A 410 12.33 8.57 19.04
C GLY A 410 13.73 9.12 18.78
N VAL A 411 14.22 8.92 17.56
CA VAL A 411 15.52 9.41 17.10
C VAL A 411 15.36 10.39 15.94
N VAL A 412 16.20 11.41 15.89
CA VAL A 412 16.30 12.34 14.75
C VAL A 412 17.08 11.65 13.64
N VAL A 413 16.45 11.48 12.48
CA VAL A 413 17.06 10.79 11.33
C VAL A 413 17.49 11.77 10.22
N ALA A 414 16.90 12.97 10.18
CA ALA A 414 17.32 14.00 9.23
C ALA A 414 17.14 15.41 9.84
N ARG A 415 17.95 16.37 9.36
CA ARG A 415 17.91 17.79 9.77
C ARG A 415 18.00 18.69 8.53
N GLY A 416 17.38 19.86 8.58
CA GLY A 416 17.44 20.89 7.54
C GLY A 416 16.05 21.40 7.17
N GLN A 417 15.97 22.24 6.13
CA GLN A 417 14.68 22.68 5.58
C GLN A 417 14.11 21.51 4.76
N LEU A 418 13.35 20.66 5.44
CA LEU A 418 12.93 19.37 4.94
C LEU A 418 11.53 19.47 4.32
N ALA A 419 11.36 18.89 3.15
CA ALA A 419 10.08 18.34 2.78
C ALA A 419 10.08 16.85 3.11
N PHE A 420 8.92 16.35 3.47
CA PHE A 420 8.67 15.01 4.00
C PHE A 420 9.40 13.89 3.24
N GLY A 421 9.97 12.94 3.99
CA GLY A 421 10.70 11.80 3.49
C GLY A 421 9.84 10.53 3.33
N SER A 422 10.38 9.54 2.63
CA SER A 422 9.73 8.26 2.39
C SER A 422 10.70 7.10 2.47
N PHE A 423 10.27 5.98 3.07
CA PHE A 423 11.01 4.73 3.09
C PHE A 423 10.70 3.86 1.88
N GLN A 424 11.76 3.30 1.29
CA GLN A 424 11.64 2.23 0.32
C GLN A 424 11.09 0.97 0.97
N ARG A 425 10.17 0.30 0.30
CA ARG A 425 9.66 -1.01 0.69
C ARG A 425 10.52 -2.10 0.07
N LEU A 426 11.03 -3.03 0.88
CA LEU A 426 11.77 -4.20 0.43
C LEU A 426 11.01 -5.48 0.77
N ALA A 427 11.17 -6.52 -0.06
CA ALA A 427 10.58 -7.82 0.25
C ALA A 427 11.06 -8.34 1.61
N PRO A 428 10.18 -9.00 2.37
CA PRO A 428 10.49 -9.59 3.68
C PRO A 428 11.63 -10.60 3.63
#